data_ce8668255c4330b274ec322eb29698c5
#
_entry.id   ce8668255c4330b274ec322eb29698c5
#
_cell.length_a   1.000
_cell.length_b   1.000
_cell.length_c   1.000
_cell.angle_alpha   90.00
_cell.angle_beta   90.00
_cell.angle_gamma   90.00
#
_symmetry.space_group_name_H-M   'P 1'
#
loop_
_entity.id
_entity.type
_entity.pdbx_description
1 polymer ?
#
loop_
_entity_poly.entity_id
_entity_poly.type
_entity_poly.pdbx_seq_one_letter_code
_entity_poly.pdbx_strand_id
1 'polypeptide(L)'
;SNAIQALAYILLRLRHAGVAYTLASVKGGNAANAIPSEATAVITLNDADMDTVQQVLTKTKDEFALVYGEVEKTADFVAEKTAMPTRVFSPADTKALVQLLSILHCGVFAMNQTLPKLPDLSANIGTIETTDTQVVFQYFPRSSSDARLRELMETLPVYAELTGFTVDIASPEPAWTENPHSTLVP
;
A
#
# COMPACT_ATOMS: atom_id res chain seq x y z
N SER A 1 -10.67 0.80 2.28
CA SER A 1 -9.49 0.16 1.67
C SER A 1 -8.42 1.19 1.35
N ASN A 2 -7.18 0.75 1.19
CA ASN A 2 -6.06 1.60 0.82
C ASN A 2 -5.79 1.48 -0.68
N ALA A 3 -5.94 2.57 -1.44
CA ALA A 3 -5.78 2.56 -2.90
C ALA A 3 -4.34 2.23 -3.35
N ILE A 4 -3.31 2.61 -2.57
CA ILE A 4 -1.91 2.26 -2.89
C ILE A 4 -1.71 0.74 -2.75
N GLN A 5 -2.29 0.12 -1.73
CA GLN A 5 -2.22 -1.33 -1.56
C GLN A 5 -3.02 -2.06 -2.64
N ALA A 6 -4.19 -1.55 -3.02
CA ALA A 6 -4.97 -2.10 -4.13
C ALA A 6 -4.20 -2.04 -5.46
N LEU A 7 -3.52 -0.91 -5.74
CA LEU A 7 -2.64 -0.76 -6.90
C LEU A 7 -1.47 -1.76 -6.86
N ALA A 8 -0.79 -1.89 -5.72
CA ALA A 8 0.29 -2.86 -5.55
C ALA A 8 -0.17 -4.30 -5.83
N TYR A 9 -1.38 -4.63 -5.38
CA TYR A 9 -1.99 -5.93 -5.61
C TYR A 9 -2.30 -6.18 -7.09
N ILE A 10 -2.78 -5.16 -7.82
CA ILE A 10 -2.98 -5.24 -9.28
C ILE A 10 -1.63 -5.50 -9.99
N LEU A 11 -0.61 -4.71 -9.66
CA LEU A 11 0.72 -4.87 -10.24
C LEU A 11 1.31 -6.27 -9.98
N LEU A 12 1.12 -6.81 -8.78
CA LEU A 12 1.51 -8.18 -8.44
C LEU A 12 0.74 -9.20 -9.29
N ARG A 13 -0.56 -9.03 -9.47
CA ARG A 13 -1.41 -9.91 -10.28
C ARG A 13 -1.02 -9.90 -11.77
N LEU A 14 -0.68 -8.75 -12.33
CA LEU A 14 -0.16 -8.65 -13.69
C LEU A 14 1.09 -9.53 -13.87
N ARG A 15 2.01 -9.50 -12.91
CA ARG A 15 3.19 -10.37 -12.93
C ARG A 15 2.83 -11.86 -12.82
N HIS A 16 1.89 -12.22 -11.96
CA HIS A 16 1.42 -13.61 -11.83
C HIS A 16 0.69 -14.09 -13.08
N ALA A 17 0.07 -13.18 -13.84
CA ALA A 17 -0.54 -13.46 -15.14
C ALA A 17 0.48 -13.53 -16.29
N GLY A 18 1.78 -13.36 -16.00
CA GLY A 18 2.85 -13.43 -17.00
C GLY A 18 3.08 -12.14 -17.79
N VAL A 19 2.43 -11.04 -17.42
CA VAL A 19 2.64 -9.73 -18.06
C VAL A 19 4.02 -9.19 -17.66
N ALA A 20 4.87 -8.98 -18.66
CA ALA A 20 6.16 -8.31 -18.48
C ALA A 20 5.97 -6.80 -18.59
N TYR A 21 6.20 -6.08 -17.51
CA TYR A 21 6.09 -4.62 -17.49
C TYR A 21 7.23 -3.98 -16.69
N THR A 22 7.47 -2.69 -16.94
CA THR A 22 8.30 -1.82 -16.10
C THR A 22 7.50 -0.60 -15.65
N LEU A 23 7.74 -0.16 -14.42
CA LEU A 23 7.16 1.07 -13.89
C LEU A 23 7.89 2.29 -14.45
N ALA A 24 7.16 3.35 -14.73
CA ALA A 24 7.68 4.67 -15.03
C ALA A 24 7.43 5.63 -13.86
N SER A 25 6.26 5.52 -13.24
CA SER A 25 5.92 6.31 -12.06
C SER A 25 4.85 5.61 -11.22
N VAL A 26 4.80 5.99 -9.96
CA VAL A 26 3.73 5.66 -9.04
C VAL A 26 3.40 6.88 -8.18
N LYS A 27 2.12 7.12 -7.94
CA LYS A 27 1.63 8.20 -7.10
C LYS A 27 0.35 7.77 -6.39
N GLY A 28 0.19 8.20 -5.13
CA GLY A 28 -1.04 7.95 -4.39
C GLY A 28 -1.03 8.63 -3.03
N GLY A 29 -2.22 8.94 -2.54
CA GLY A 29 -2.43 9.58 -1.25
C GLY A 29 -1.95 11.03 -1.19
N ASN A 30 -2.33 11.71 -0.12
CA ASN A 30 -2.02 13.13 0.10
C ASN A 30 -1.60 13.47 1.55
N ALA A 31 -1.70 12.51 2.47
CA ALA A 31 -1.29 12.70 3.86
C ALA A 31 -0.86 11.36 4.49
N ALA A 32 0.20 11.38 5.28
CA ALA A 32 0.77 10.18 5.92
C ALA A 32 -0.24 9.42 6.79
N ASN A 33 -1.08 10.16 7.50
CA ASN A 33 -2.06 9.63 8.46
C ASN A 33 -3.47 9.42 7.90
N ALA A 34 -3.65 9.58 6.58
CA ALA A 34 -4.92 9.32 5.89
C ALA A 34 -4.85 8.03 5.07
N ILE A 35 -6.00 7.37 4.90
CA ILE A 35 -6.11 6.22 4.00
C ILE A 35 -6.27 6.77 2.58
N PRO A 36 -5.38 6.44 1.63
CA PRO A 36 -5.47 6.91 0.26
C PRO A 36 -6.75 6.43 -0.43
N SER A 37 -7.48 7.36 -1.05
CA SER A 37 -8.64 7.06 -1.89
C SER A 37 -8.28 6.81 -3.35
N GLU A 38 -7.10 7.29 -3.78
CA GLU A 38 -6.63 7.19 -5.16
C GLU A 38 -5.15 6.79 -5.20
N ALA A 39 -4.82 5.98 -6.20
CA ALA A 39 -3.44 5.67 -6.55
C ALA A 39 -3.33 5.39 -8.05
N THR A 40 -2.24 5.82 -8.65
CA THR A 40 -1.96 5.64 -10.08
C THR A 40 -0.54 5.11 -10.28
N ALA A 41 -0.37 4.32 -11.34
CA ALA A 41 0.95 3.94 -11.83
C ALA A 41 0.98 4.09 -13.36
N VAL A 42 2.10 4.56 -13.88
CA VAL A 42 2.41 4.48 -15.30
C VAL A 42 3.35 3.31 -15.51
N ILE A 43 2.95 2.38 -16.38
CA ILE A 43 3.75 1.20 -16.72
C ILE A 43 3.96 1.14 -18.23
N THR A 44 5.08 0.56 -18.64
CA THR A 44 5.30 0.16 -20.03
C THR A 44 5.19 -1.35 -20.13
N LEU A 45 4.49 -1.82 -21.15
CA LEU A 45 4.28 -3.25 -21.41
C LEU A 45 4.13 -3.47 -22.93
N ASN A 46 4.07 -4.74 -23.35
CA ASN A 46 3.78 -5.07 -24.72
C ASN A 46 2.28 -4.89 -25.03
N ASP A 47 1.94 -4.27 -26.14
CA ASP A 47 0.55 -4.09 -26.57
C ASP A 47 -0.24 -5.41 -26.64
N ALA A 48 0.43 -6.53 -26.91
CA ALA A 48 -0.17 -7.86 -26.92
C ALA A 48 -0.70 -8.30 -25.54
N ASP A 49 -0.23 -7.70 -24.45
CA ASP A 49 -0.64 -8.03 -23.08
C ASP A 49 -1.86 -7.21 -22.60
N MET A 50 -2.37 -6.26 -23.41
CA MET A 50 -3.47 -5.38 -23.00
C MET A 50 -4.75 -6.14 -22.65
N ASP A 51 -5.08 -7.21 -23.35
CA ASP A 51 -6.25 -8.04 -23.04
C ASP A 51 -6.09 -8.72 -21.69
N THR A 52 -4.89 -9.19 -21.36
CA THR A 52 -4.56 -9.77 -20.06
C THR A 52 -4.67 -8.72 -18.94
N VAL A 53 -4.22 -7.49 -19.19
CA VAL A 53 -4.40 -6.37 -18.26
C VAL A 53 -5.88 -6.15 -17.96
N GLN A 54 -6.73 -6.07 -18.98
CA GLN A 54 -8.18 -5.86 -18.79
C GLN A 54 -8.83 -7.02 -18.01
N GLN A 55 -8.44 -8.26 -18.30
CA GLN A 55 -8.93 -9.42 -17.55
C GLN A 55 -8.52 -9.36 -16.06
N VAL A 56 -7.27 -8.98 -15.76
CA VAL A 56 -6.79 -8.83 -14.37
C VAL A 56 -7.56 -7.74 -13.66
N LEU A 57 -7.79 -6.58 -14.30
CA LEU A 57 -8.56 -5.48 -13.71
C LEU A 57 -10.01 -5.89 -13.42
N THR A 58 -10.69 -6.49 -14.40
CA THR A 58 -12.08 -6.95 -14.24
C THR A 58 -12.19 -7.95 -13.07
N LYS A 59 -11.33 -8.98 -13.07
CA LYS A 59 -11.32 -9.96 -11.98
C LYS A 59 -11.02 -9.34 -10.62
N THR A 60 -10.09 -8.38 -10.58
CA THR A 60 -9.74 -7.68 -9.33
C THR A 60 -10.91 -6.83 -8.85
N LYS A 61 -11.63 -6.14 -9.74
CA LYS A 61 -12.82 -5.36 -9.41
C LYS A 61 -13.92 -6.24 -8.83
N ASP A 62 -14.20 -7.38 -9.46
CA ASP A 62 -15.22 -8.32 -8.99
C ASP A 62 -14.90 -8.87 -7.60
N GLU A 63 -13.66 -9.30 -7.37
CA GLU A 63 -13.20 -9.80 -6.07
C GLU A 63 -13.17 -8.69 -5.00
N PHE A 64 -12.78 -7.48 -5.38
CA PHE A 64 -12.81 -6.32 -4.49
C PHE A 64 -14.24 -5.99 -4.05
N ALA A 65 -15.20 -6.05 -4.97
CA ALA A 65 -16.61 -5.84 -4.67
C ALA A 65 -17.17 -6.89 -3.69
N LEU A 66 -16.71 -8.15 -3.75
CA LEU A 66 -17.11 -9.18 -2.79
C LEU A 66 -16.63 -8.89 -1.37
N VAL A 67 -15.45 -8.29 -1.23
CA VAL A 67 -14.83 -8.04 0.08
C VAL A 67 -15.24 -6.68 0.65
N TYR A 68 -15.30 -5.66 -0.19
CA TYR A 68 -15.44 -4.25 0.22
C TYR A 68 -16.69 -3.57 -0.32
N GLY A 69 -17.50 -4.22 -1.16
CA GLY A 69 -18.60 -3.58 -1.91
C GLY A 69 -19.68 -2.93 -1.04
N GLU A 70 -19.85 -3.37 0.19
CA GLU A 70 -20.78 -2.72 1.12
C GLU A 70 -20.30 -1.34 1.59
N VAL A 71 -18.97 -1.13 1.64
CA VAL A 71 -18.34 0.09 2.14
C VAL A 71 -17.80 0.95 0.99
N GLU A 72 -17.23 0.31 -0.04
CA GLU A 72 -16.52 0.96 -1.15
C GLU A 72 -17.33 0.87 -2.46
N LYS A 73 -18.53 1.41 -2.47
CA LYS A 73 -19.49 1.29 -3.58
C LYS A 73 -19.04 1.93 -4.90
N THR A 74 -18.10 2.87 -4.83
CA THR A 74 -17.60 3.63 -5.99
C THR A 74 -16.18 3.25 -6.40
N ALA A 75 -15.62 2.19 -5.83
CA ALA A 75 -14.28 1.75 -6.20
C ALA A 75 -14.23 1.29 -7.66
N ASP A 76 -13.24 1.80 -8.40
CA ASP A 76 -13.03 1.45 -9.79
C ASP A 76 -11.55 1.22 -10.09
N PHE A 77 -11.27 0.36 -11.07
CA PHE A 77 -9.95 0.00 -11.52
C PHE A 77 -9.90 0.14 -13.04
N VAL A 78 -9.13 1.10 -13.51
CA VAL A 78 -9.05 1.43 -14.94
C VAL A 78 -7.62 1.42 -15.43
N ALA A 79 -7.43 1.05 -16.69
CA ALA A 79 -6.18 1.24 -17.40
C ALA A 79 -6.45 1.98 -18.71
N GLU A 80 -5.67 3.03 -18.92
CA GLU A 80 -5.76 3.88 -20.10
C GLU A 80 -4.39 3.98 -20.78
N LYS A 81 -4.38 4.03 -22.11
CA LYS A 81 -3.15 4.32 -22.83
C LYS A 81 -2.80 5.79 -22.64
N THR A 82 -1.54 6.03 -22.33
CA THR A 82 -0.98 7.38 -22.20
C THR A 82 0.25 7.56 -23.09
N ALA A 83 0.81 8.76 -23.14
CA ALA A 83 2.04 9.01 -23.84
C ALA A 83 3.19 8.14 -23.31
N MET A 84 4.08 7.70 -24.19
CA MET A 84 5.24 6.92 -23.81
C MET A 84 6.09 7.71 -22.82
N PRO A 85 6.40 7.15 -21.64
CA PRO A 85 7.24 7.84 -20.67
C PRO A 85 8.68 7.94 -21.20
N THR A 86 9.35 9.05 -20.85
CA THR A 86 10.75 9.26 -21.22
C THR A 86 11.73 8.49 -20.33
N ARG A 87 11.28 8.03 -19.16
CA ARG A 87 12.07 7.28 -18.19
C ARG A 87 11.23 6.15 -17.61
N VAL A 88 11.87 5.03 -17.37
CA VAL A 88 11.28 3.89 -16.70
C VAL A 88 12.24 3.36 -15.63
N PHE A 89 11.72 2.67 -14.65
CA PHE A 89 12.55 1.95 -13.68
C PHE A 89 13.25 0.76 -14.34
N SER A 90 14.32 0.29 -13.73
CA SER A 90 14.86 -1.00 -14.13
C SER A 90 13.85 -2.12 -13.83
N PRO A 91 13.92 -3.27 -14.53
CA PRO A 91 13.11 -4.44 -14.18
C PRO A 91 13.32 -4.88 -12.72
N ALA A 92 14.55 -4.73 -12.20
CA ALA A 92 14.88 -5.05 -10.80
C ALA A 92 14.20 -4.11 -9.81
N ASP A 93 14.26 -2.79 -10.05
CA ASP A 93 13.61 -1.78 -9.20
C ASP A 93 12.08 -1.89 -9.25
N THR A 94 11.53 -2.14 -10.45
CA THR A 94 10.10 -2.42 -10.62
C THR A 94 9.68 -3.61 -9.76
N LYS A 95 10.44 -4.71 -9.81
CA LYS A 95 10.20 -5.89 -8.99
C LYS A 95 10.28 -5.58 -7.51
N ALA A 96 11.33 -4.90 -7.09
CA ALA A 96 11.60 -4.57 -5.70
C ALA A 96 10.47 -3.72 -5.10
N LEU A 97 10.03 -2.67 -5.81
CA LEU A 97 8.93 -1.81 -5.35
C LEU A 97 7.62 -2.60 -5.21
N VAL A 98 7.24 -3.39 -6.22
CA VAL A 98 6.01 -4.18 -6.16
C VAL A 98 6.06 -5.21 -5.02
N GLN A 99 7.21 -5.85 -4.80
CA GLN A 99 7.40 -6.78 -3.68
C GLN A 99 7.25 -6.07 -2.33
N LEU A 100 7.94 -4.93 -2.15
CA LEU A 100 7.87 -4.18 -0.90
C LEU A 100 6.45 -3.73 -0.58
N LEU A 101 5.76 -3.11 -1.54
CA LEU A 101 4.37 -2.68 -1.35
C LEU A 101 3.40 -3.85 -1.08
N SER A 102 3.71 -5.04 -1.60
CA SER A 102 2.88 -6.23 -1.41
C SER A 102 3.06 -6.87 -0.03
N ILE A 103 4.24 -6.75 0.60
CA ILE A 103 4.51 -7.31 1.94
C ILE A 103 4.19 -6.31 3.06
N LEU A 104 4.15 -5.01 2.77
CA LEU A 104 3.73 -4.00 3.73
C LEU A 104 2.22 -4.07 3.91
N HIS A 105 1.79 -4.65 5.02
CA HIS A 105 0.36 -4.77 5.32
C HIS A 105 -0.23 -3.40 5.70
N CYS A 106 -1.40 -3.07 5.11
CA CYS A 106 -2.22 -1.94 5.51
C CYS A 106 -3.51 -2.44 6.15
N GLY A 107 -3.88 -1.83 7.26
CA GLY A 107 -5.06 -2.21 8.03
C GLY A 107 -4.75 -2.59 9.46
N VAL A 108 -5.63 -3.36 10.05
CA VAL A 108 -5.53 -3.78 11.45
C VAL A 108 -4.73 -5.07 11.56
N PHE A 109 -3.66 -5.06 12.35
CA PHE A 109 -2.87 -6.25 12.70
C PHE A 109 -3.43 -6.97 13.92
N ALA A 110 -3.89 -6.19 14.91
CA ALA A 110 -4.42 -6.73 16.15
C ALA A 110 -5.53 -5.84 16.70
N MET A 111 -6.50 -6.47 17.37
CA MET A 111 -7.54 -5.81 18.14
C MET A 111 -7.13 -5.74 19.61
N ASN A 112 -7.57 -4.67 20.29
CA ASN A 112 -7.33 -4.48 21.70
C ASN A 112 -8.04 -5.57 22.52
N GLN A 113 -7.35 -6.12 23.52
CA GLN A 113 -7.89 -7.22 24.33
C GLN A 113 -8.89 -6.73 25.38
N THR A 114 -8.74 -5.49 25.82
CA THR A 114 -9.62 -4.87 26.85
C THR A 114 -10.80 -4.16 26.21
N LEU A 115 -10.59 -3.53 25.06
CA LEU A 115 -11.59 -2.81 24.27
C LEU A 115 -11.75 -3.46 22.88
N PRO A 116 -12.54 -4.53 22.75
CA PRO A 116 -12.56 -5.38 21.53
C PRO A 116 -12.96 -4.67 20.22
N LYS A 117 -13.54 -3.48 20.30
CA LYS A 117 -13.91 -2.66 19.13
C LYS A 117 -12.81 -1.71 18.69
N LEU A 118 -11.71 -1.60 19.45
CA LEU A 118 -10.62 -0.71 19.15
C LEU A 118 -9.46 -1.49 18.54
N PRO A 119 -8.89 -1.04 17.41
CA PRO A 119 -7.62 -1.58 16.91
C PRO A 119 -6.49 -1.31 17.93
N ASP A 120 -5.72 -2.35 18.24
CA ASP A 120 -4.51 -2.23 19.07
C ASP A 120 -3.29 -1.86 18.21
N LEU A 121 -3.12 -2.56 17.09
CA LEU A 121 -2.05 -2.29 16.13
C LEU A 121 -2.63 -2.19 14.74
N SER A 122 -2.33 -1.11 14.06
CA SER A 122 -2.70 -0.88 12.66
C SER A 122 -1.59 -0.13 11.93
N ALA A 123 -1.55 -0.24 10.61
CA ALA A 123 -0.64 0.55 9.80
C ALA A 123 -1.26 0.91 8.45
N ASN A 124 -0.70 1.93 7.82
CA ASN A 124 -1.17 2.46 6.56
C ASN A 124 -0.02 3.01 5.71
N ILE A 125 -0.05 2.79 4.40
CA ILE A 125 0.76 3.57 3.46
C ILE A 125 -0.07 4.81 3.13
N GLY A 126 0.31 5.96 3.67
CA GLY A 126 -0.44 7.21 3.52
C GLY A 126 -0.15 7.94 2.22
N THR A 127 1.09 7.88 1.75
CA THR A 127 1.51 8.53 0.50
C THR A 127 2.55 7.70 -0.23
N ILE A 128 2.56 7.80 -1.56
CA ILE A 128 3.65 7.33 -2.41
C ILE A 128 3.82 8.29 -3.58
N GLU A 129 5.07 8.58 -3.93
CA GLU A 129 5.39 9.45 -5.06
C GLU A 129 6.72 9.07 -5.71
N THR A 130 6.74 9.11 -7.04
CA THR A 130 7.96 9.04 -7.84
C THR A 130 8.51 10.44 -8.07
N THR A 131 9.73 10.67 -7.62
CA THR A 131 10.49 11.89 -7.90
C THR A 131 11.43 11.68 -9.09
N ASP A 132 12.26 12.66 -9.41
CA ASP A 132 13.25 12.56 -10.49
C ASP A 132 14.29 11.45 -10.26
N THR A 133 14.56 11.07 -9.02
CA THR A 133 15.66 10.18 -8.67
C THR A 133 15.26 8.96 -7.86
N GLN A 134 14.07 8.96 -7.25
CA GLN A 134 13.67 7.91 -6.32
C GLN A 134 12.15 7.80 -6.21
N VAL A 135 11.69 6.71 -5.59
CA VAL A 135 10.33 6.57 -5.07
C VAL A 135 10.37 6.76 -3.57
N VAL A 136 9.51 7.63 -3.06
CA VAL A 136 9.34 7.88 -1.63
C VAL A 136 7.93 7.51 -1.24
N PHE A 137 7.77 6.82 -0.13
CA PHE A 137 6.45 6.56 0.46
C PHE A 137 6.51 6.64 1.98
N GLN A 138 5.37 6.94 2.58
CA GLN A 138 5.22 7.05 4.03
C GLN A 138 4.35 5.91 4.55
N TYR A 139 4.94 5.10 5.42
CA TYR A 139 4.26 4.03 6.13
C TYR A 139 4.04 4.47 7.56
N PHE A 140 2.79 4.45 8.02
CA PHE A 140 2.37 5.04 9.28
C PHE A 140 1.73 4.00 10.20
N PRO A 141 2.51 3.33 11.07
CA PRO A 141 1.99 2.42 12.07
C PRO A 141 1.45 3.18 13.29
N ARG A 142 0.44 2.62 13.93
CA ARG A 142 -0.16 3.11 15.18
C ARG A 142 -0.49 1.95 16.10
N SER A 143 -0.28 2.14 17.41
CA SER A 143 -0.63 1.15 18.43
C SER A 143 -1.07 1.83 19.71
N SER A 144 -1.86 1.12 20.52
CA SER A 144 -2.08 1.46 21.93
C SER A 144 -0.96 0.92 22.85
N SER A 145 -0.04 0.12 22.32
CA SER A 145 1.08 -0.50 23.01
C SER A 145 2.42 -0.15 22.39
N ASP A 146 3.31 0.51 23.13
CA ASP A 146 4.66 0.81 22.68
C ASP A 146 5.46 -0.46 22.31
N ALA A 147 5.22 -1.55 23.02
CA ALA A 147 5.90 -2.82 22.73
C ALA A 147 5.51 -3.38 21.35
N ARG A 148 4.21 -3.39 21.04
CA ARG A 148 3.73 -3.84 19.73
C ARG A 148 4.15 -2.93 18.58
N LEU A 149 4.14 -1.61 18.82
CA LEU A 149 4.62 -0.65 17.85
C LEU A 149 6.10 -0.89 17.54
N ARG A 150 6.91 -1.08 18.58
CA ARG A 150 8.35 -1.37 18.44
C ARG A 150 8.60 -2.68 17.65
N GLU A 151 7.87 -3.75 18.00
CA GLU A 151 7.97 -5.04 17.30
C GLU A 151 7.72 -4.87 15.79
N LEU A 152 6.66 -4.15 15.39
CA LEU A 152 6.42 -3.87 13.99
C LEU A 152 7.54 -3.03 13.35
N MET A 153 7.97 -1.96 14.04
CA MET A 153 9.01 -1.07 13.52
C MET A 153 10.36 -1.77 13.34
N GLU A 154 10.70 -2.76 14.16
CA GLU A 154 11.90 -3.57 14.03
C GLU A 154 11.90 -4.47 12.78
N THR A 155 10.72 -4.75 12.19
CA THR A 155 10.61 -5.50 10.93
C THR A 155 10.88 -4.64 9.69
N LEU A 156 10.69 -3.32 9.76
CA LEU A 156 10.82 -2.44 8.59
C LEU A 156 12.22 -2.41 7.97
N PRO A 157 13.32 -2.35 8.76
CA PRO A 157 14.66 -2.48 8.21
C PRO A 157 14.90 -3.80 7.48
N VAL A 158 14.30 -4.89 7.94
CA VAL A 158 14.41 -6.21 7.27
C VAL A 158 13.72 -6.18 5.91
N TYR A 159 12.53 -5.59 5.82
CA TYR A 159 11.84 -5.42 4.52
C TYR A 159 12.64 -4.54 3.56
N ALA A 160 13.23 -3.47 4.07
CA ALA A 160 14.09 -2.59 3.29
C ALA A 160 15.33 -3.34 2.76
N GLU A 161 16.01 -4.09 3.61
CA GLU A 161 17.17 -4.93 3.21
C GLU A 161 16.81 -5.94 2.12
N LEU A 162 15.71 -6.68 2.29
CA LEU A 162 15.25 -7.69 1.33
C LEU A 162 14.87 -7.12 -0.03
N THR A 163 14.48 -5.85 -0.08
CA THR A 163 13.99 -5.20 -1.30
C THR A 163 14.94 -4.15 -1.87
N GLY A 164 16.07 -3.88 -1.19
CA GLY A 164 17.02 -2.86 -1.60
C GLY A 164 16.57 -1.42 -1.37
N PHE A 165 15.53 -1.22 -0.57
CA PHE A 165 15.10 0.11 -0.13
C PHE A 165 15.87 0.56 1.10
N THR A 166 15.78 1.83 1.42
CA THR A 166 16.22 2.40 2.69
C THR A 166 15.00 2.81 3.51
N VAL A 167 15.10 2.71 4.83
CA VAL A 167 14.07 3.16 5.75
C VAL A 167 14.64 4.24 6.66
N ASP A 168 13.91 5.36 6.74
CA ASP A 168 14.14 6.41 7.73
C ASP A 168 12.99 6.34 8.75
N ILE A 169 13.35 6.07 10.00
CA ILE A 169 12.39 5.97 11.09
C ILE A 169 12.38 7.30 11.82
N ALA A 170 11.37 8.12 11.55
CA ALA A 170 11.09 9.30 12.34
C ALA A 170 10.87 8.91 13.81
N SER A 171 11.14 9.85 14.72
CA SER A 171 10.91 9.62 16.16
C SER A 171 9.49 9.09 16.36
N PRO A 172 9.34 7.91 16.99
CA PRO A 172 8.02 7.33 17.16
C PRO A 172 7.19 8.26 18.05
N GLU A 173 5.98 8.56 17.61
CA GLU A 173 4.98 9.11 18.53
C GLU A 173 4.67 8.04 19.58
N PRO A 174 4.56 8.41 20.87
CA PRO A 174 4.24 7.44 21.90
C PRO A 174 2.89 6.76 21.60
N ALA A 175 2.79 5.50 21.95
CA ALA A 175 1.54 4.76 21.82
C ALA A 175 0.42 5.44 22.64
N TRP A 176 -0.79 5.37 22.10
CA TRP A 176 -1.98 5.86 22.79
C TRP A 176 -2.49 4.79 23.76
N THR A 177 -1.96 4.79 24.98
CA THR A 177 -2.47 3.91 26.03
C THR A 177 -3.88 4.35 26.40
N GLU A 178 -4.85 3.47 26.24
CA GLU A 178 -6.23 3.72 26.59
C GLU A 178 -6.39 3.95 28.10
N ASN A 179 -7.25 4.87 28.46
CA ASN A 179 -7.71 5.06 29.83
C ASN A 179 -9.11 4.43 30.00
N PRO A 180 -9.23 3.20 30.57
CA PRO A 180 -10.52 2.53 30.75
C PRO A 180 -11.45 3.26 31.73
N HIS A 181 -10.93 4.25 32.48
CA HIS A 181 -11.69 5.09 33.40
C HIS A 181 -12.01 6.47 32.80
N SER A 182 -11.81 6.66 31.49
CA SER A 182 -12.15 7.91 30.84
C SER A 182 -13.65 8.16 30.87
N THR A 183 -14.05 9.32 31.34
CA THR A 183 -15.45 9.78 31.32
C THR A 183 -15.87 10.31 29.95
N LEU A 184 -14.95 10.37 28.97
CA LEU A 184 -15.20 10.84 27.61
C LEU A 184 -15.60 9.71 26.65
N VAL A 185 -15.50 8.45 27.09
CA VAL A 185 -15.95 7.29 26.34
C VAL A 185 -17.20 6.76 27.03
N PRO A 186 -18.38 6.79 26.41
CA PRO A 186 -19.61 6.24 26.99
C PRO A 186 -19.58 4.73 27.11
#